data_59b7f3b9d5943f33c6921c7abbb07304
#
_entry.id   59b7f3b9d5943f33c6921c7abbb07304
#
_cell.length_a   1.000
_cell.length_b   1.000
_cell.length_c   1.000
_cell.angle_alpha   90.00
_cell.angle_beta   90.00
_cell.angle_gamma   90.00
#
_symmetry.space_group_name_H-M   'P 1'
#
loop_
_entity.id
_entity.type
_entity.pdbx_description
1 polymer ?
#
loop_
_entity_poly.entity_id
_entity_poly.type
_entity_poly.pdbx_seq_one_letter_code
_entity_poly.pdbx_strand_id
1 'polypeptide(L)'
;MSFSLRKIDFFHPYIVAIIILIVLAMGYVGSFNYRFEDPLNTQTILTVLFATFLFVIAVFITSKKFKAQNPNEIDIFSERILIAFIILALILQSLNMVLLGGIPLFNSVLKSNATTNLWRVAYPLFLILINILIAKYYDRKYLILVLLGALVFGLNGYRTSVIGILASVFITMFYIGKISRKMGIAFVILIAIGAIGIGYIASQSIATQKWMLNPIELVFYRLAFTLEVLEKIIPLAGTTHGHILSMIFSSGSPRSFIGNYVLHYDVCLTSTLFGPVMLDFGYVGLTIQMLFMGAFLKIMHTLAKNKIGIGIYSIILTHTLIWIETGPTDIMIWFLYLLGLIVIVLALKK
;
A
#
# COMPACT_ATOMS: atom_id res chain seq x y z
N MET A 1 -37.39 4.19 -7.48
CA MET A 1 -36.09 4.76 -7.94
C MET A 1 -34.99 3.82 -7.53
N SER A 2 -34.55 2.88 -8.37
CA SER A 2 -33.41 2.02 -8.08
C SER A 2 -32.14 2.85 -8.33
N PHE A 3 -31.48 3.27 -7.28
CA PHE A 3 -30.15 3.87 -7.36
C PHE A 3 -29.18 2.82 -7.94
N SER A 4 -28.86 2.96 -9.22
CA SER A 4 -27.86 2.11 -9.87
C SER A 4 -26.48 2.46 -9.31
N LEU A 5 -26.00 1.65 -8.36
CA LEU A 5 -24.65 1.74 -7.78
C LEU A 5 -23.51 1.68 -8.85
N ARG A 6 -23.86 1.33 -10.10
CA ARG A 6 -22.94 1.35 -11.25
C ARG A 6 -22.47 2.75 -11.69
N LYS A 7 -23.07 3.83 -11.18
CA LYS A 7 -22.69 5.21 -11.52
C LYS A 7 -21.62 5.81 -10.62
N ILE A 8 -21.31 5.19 -9.47
CA ILE A 8 -20.32 5.71 -8.52
C ILE A 8 -19.05 4.88 -8.67
N ASP A 9 -17.96 5.53 -9.07
CA ASP A 9 -16.63 4.92 -9.10
C ASP A 9 -15.99 5.03 -7.72
N PHE A 10 -16.18 4.00 -6.90
CA PHE A 10 -15.66 3.93 -5.53
C PHE A 10 -14.13 3.93 -5.45
N PHE A 11 -13.45 3.55 -6.53
CA PHE A 11 -11.99 3.48 -6.58
C PHE A 11 -11.38 4.58 -7.45
N HIS A 12 -12.13 5.67 -7.66
CA HIS A 12 -11.56 6.89 -8.21
C HIS A 12 -10.43 7.40 -7.32
N PRO A 13 -9.33 8.02 -7.85
CA PRO A 13 -8.20 8.48 -7.04
C PRO A 13 -8.56 9.32 -5.81
N TYR A 14 -9.71 9.99 -5.78
CA TYR A 14 -10.18 10.71 -4.58
C TYR A 14 -10.35 9.82 -3.35
N ILE A 15 -10.46 8.48 -3.50
CA ILE A 15 -10.50 7.56 -2.36
C ILE A 15 -9.24 7.69 -1.49
N VAL A 16 -8.08 8.02 -2.06
CA VAL A 16 -6.85 8.25 -1.31
C VAL A 16 -7.02 9.41 -0.33
N ALA A 17 -7.57 10.54 -0.79
CA ALA A 17 -7.84 11.69 0.07
C ALA A 17 -8.84 11.35 1.19
N ILE A 18 -9.89 10.60 0.87
CA ILE A 18 -10.89 10.16 1.85
C ILE A 18 -10.22 9.28 2.92
N ILE A 19 -9.40 8.31 2.52
CA ILE A 19 -8.71 7.43 3.47
C ILE A 19 -7.67 8.20 4.31
N ILE A 20 -6.94 9.16 3.72
CA ILE A 20 -6.05 10.05 4.51
C ILE A 20 -6.83 10.76 5.62
N LEU A 21 -8.00 11.33 5.30
CA LEU A 21 -8.82 12.01 6.29
C LEU A 21 -9.38 11.06 7.36
N ILE A 22 -9.76 9.83 6.98
CA ILE A 22 -10.19 8.80 7.93
C ILE A 22 -9.03 8.41 8.85
N VAL A 23 -7.83 8.18 8.31
CA VAL A 23 -6.62 7.86 9.09
C VAL A 23 -6.27 9.00 10.04
N LEU A 24 -6.37 10.26 9.58
CA LEU A 24 -6.15 11.43 10.44
C LEU A 24 -7.17 11.45 11.58
N ALA A 25 -8.46 11.28 11.30
CA ALA A 25 -9.51 11.29 12.32
C ALA A 25 -9.33 10.14 13.34
N MET A 26 -9.08 8.92 12.86
CA MET A 26 -8.85 7.76 13.74
C MET A 26 -7.56 7.92 14.55
N GLY A 27 -6.49 8.42 13.96
CA GLY A 27 -5.24 8.68 14.64
C GLY A 27 -5.37 9.80 15.68
N TYR A 28 -6.13 10.87 15.39
CA TYR A 28 -6.44 11.91 16.36
C TYR A 28 -7.21 11.35 17.58
N VAL A 29 -8.24 10.52 17.34
CA VAL A 29 -8.95 9.85 18.45
C VAL A 29 -8.01 8.91 19.21
N GLY A 30 -7.14 8.17 18.50
CA GLY A 30 -6.17 7.25 19.10
C GLY A 30 -5.09 7.97 19.94
N SER A 31 -4.78 9.24 19.65
CA SER A 31 -3.78 10.01 20.41
C SER A 31 -4.23 10.39 21.83
N PHE A 32 -5.52 10.25 22.15
CA PHE A 32 -6.02 10.32 23.52
C PHE A 32 -5.77 9.04 24.36
N ASN A 33 -5.04 8.09 23.83
CA ASN A 33 -4.67 6.90 24.57
C ASN A 33 -3.58 7.24 25.62
N TYR A 34 -3.64 6.58 26.78
CA TYR A 34 -2.69 6.76 27.90
C TYR A 34 -1.21 6.54 27.56
N ARG A 35 -0.89 6.02 26.37
CA ARG A 35 0.48 5.82 25.88
C ARG A 35 1.08 7.05 25.21
N PHE A 36 0.29 8.09 24.99
CA PHE A 36 0.73 9.36 24.45
C PHE A 36 0.67 10.42 25.53
N GLU A 37 1.70 11.27 25.58
CA GLU A 37 1.77 12.37 26.56
C GLU A 37 0.74 13.45 26.23
N ASP A 38 0.66 13.80 24.94
CA ASP A 38 -0.25 14.84 24.43
C ASP A 38 -1.00 14.36 23.17
N PRO A 39 -2.20 14.91 22.89
CA PRO A 39 -2.88 14.74 21.62
C PRO A 39 -2.07 15.35 20.47
N LEU A 40 -2.31 14.84 19.23
CA LEU A 40 -1.69 15.38 18.01
C LEU A 40 -1.81 16.90 17.92
N ASN A 41 -0.70 17.58 17.64
CA ASN A 41 -0.66 19.02 17.56
C ASN A 41 -1.33 19.57 16.28
N THR A 42 -1.74 20.83 16.32
CA THR A 42 -2.40 21.52 15.21
C THR A 42 -1.53 21.56 13.95
N GLN A 43 -0.20 21.67 14.08
CA GLN A 43 0.71 21.74 12.94
C GLN A 43 0.71 20.42 12.16
N THR A 44 0.67 19.26 12.83
CA THR A 44 0.55 17.95 12.20
C THR A 44 -0.76 17.82 11.44
N ILE A 45 -1.87 18.22 12.04
CA ILE A 45 -3.19 18.21 11.40
C ILE A 45 -3.18 19.08 10.14
N LEU A 46 -2.70 20.32 10.24
CA LEU A 46 -2.62 21.24 9.11
C LEU A 46 -1.71 20.73 8.00
N THR A 47 -0.59 20.09 8.34
CA THR A 47 0.33 19.49 7.36
C THR A 47 -0.35 18.38 6.57
N VAL A 48 -1.10 17.49 7.24
CA VAL A 48 -1.85 16.39 6.58
C VAL A 48 -2.98 16.96 5.71
N LEU A 49 -3.71 17.96 6.18
CA LEU A 49 -4.77 18.63 5.41
C LEU A 49 -4.20 19.34 4.17
N PHE A 50 -3.08 20.05 4.31
CA PHE A 50 -2.38 20.70 3.21
C PHE A 50 -1.94 19.68 2.15
N ALA A 51 -1.30 18.60 2.55
CA ALA A 51 -0.87 17.53 1.66
C ALA A 51 -2.07 16.90 0.91
N THR A 52 -3.17 16.64 1.63
CA THR A 52 -4.40 16.09 1.05
C THR A 52 -5.01 17.05 0.03
N PHE A 53 -5.03 18.35 0.33
CA PHE A 53 -5.52 19.39 -0.58
C PHE A 53 -4.72 19.43 -1.89
N LEU A 54 -3.39 19.38 -1.82
CA LEU A 54 -2.53 19.34 -3.00
C LEU A 54 -2.80 18.10 -3.87
N PHE A 55 -2.98 16.94 -3.24
CA PHE A 55 -3.36 15.72 -3.95
C PHE A 55 -4.69 15.87 -4.70
N VAL A 56 -5.71 16.41 -4.03
CA VAL A 56 -7.04 16.64 -4.64
C VAL A 56 -6.96 17.61 -5.81
N ILE A 57 -6.22 18.70 -5.67
CA ILE A 57 -5.98 19.67 -6.77
C ILE A 57 -5.34 18.97 -7.96
N ALA A 58 -4.30 18.16 -7.74
CA ALA A 58 -3.61 17.46 -8.83
C ALA A 58 -4.55 16.51 -9.57
N VAL A 59 -5.37 15.72 -8.85
CA VAL A 59 -6.39 14.85 -9.43
C VAL A 59 -7.39 15.67 -10.25
N PHE A 60 -7.85 16.80 -9.73
CA PHE A 60 -8.83 17.67 -10.40
C PHE A 60 -8.28 18.27 -11.69
N ILE A 61 -7.08 18.87 -11.65
CA ILE A 61 -6.44 19.50 -12.83
C ILE A 61 -6.20 18.43 -13.90
N THR A 62 -5.67 17.28 -13.52
CA THR A 62 -5.40 16.16 -14.44
C THR A 62 -6.69 15.62 -15.05
N SER A 63 -7.78 15.57 -14.30
CA SER A 63 -9.10 15.16 -14.81
C SER A 63 -9.62 16.04 -15.93
N LYS A 64 -9.32 17.34 -15.89
CA LYS A 64 -9.72 18.30 -16.92
C LYS A 64 -8.84 18.24 -18.17
N LYS A 65 -7.54 18.02 -17.98
CA LYS A 65 -6.55 18.11 -19.06
C LYS A 65 -6.31 16.79 -19.79
N PHE A 66 -6.40 15.66 -19.09
CA PHE A 66 -6.06 14.36 -19.63
C PHE A 66 -7.33 13.60 -20.05
N LYS A 67 -7.57 13.53 -21.38
CA LYS A 67 -8.64 12.73 -21.97
C LYS A 67 -8.05 11.41 -22.48
N ALA A 68 -8.61 10.29 -22.03
CA ALA A 68 -8.15 8.99 -22.48
C ALA A 68 -8.40 8.80 -23.98
N GLN A 69 -7.37 8.43 -24.69
CA GLN A 69 -7.49 7.65 -25.90
C GLN A 69 -7.71 6.19 -25.49
N ASN A 70 -8.45 5.39 -26.28
CA ASN A 70 -8.63 3.96 -25.98
C ASN A 70 -7.27 3.27 -26.20
N PRO A 71 -6.60 2.79 -25.13
CA PRO A 71 -5.34 2.07 -25.30
C PRO A 71 -5.62 0.72 -25.97
N ASN A 72 -4.74 0.30 -26.89
CA ASN A 72 -4.84 -1.01 -27.51
C ASN A 72 -4.79 -2.10 -26.44
N GLU A 73 -5.54 -3.17 -26.62
CA GLU A 73 -5.36 -4.39 -25.82
C GLU A 73 -4.00 -5.00 -26.18
N ILE A 74 -3.13 -5.08 -25.20
CA ILE A 74 -1.83 -5.74 -25.34
C ILE A 74 -2.03 -7.19 -24.90
N ASP A 75 -1.96 -8.12 -25.86
CA ASP A 75 -2.13 -9.55 -25.60
C ASP A 75 -0.78 -10.26 -25.49
N ILE A 76 -0.06 -10.05 -24.39
CA ILE A 76 1.31 -10.54 -24.21
C ILE A 76 1.35 -11.93 -23.54
N PHE A 77 0.36 -12.28 -22.69
CA PHE A 77 0.44 -13.49 -21.86
C PHE A 77 -0.76 -14.39 -22.04
N SER A 78 -0.51 -15.67 -22.33
CA SER A 78 -1.54 -16.71 -22.28
C SER A 78 -1.89 -17.06 -20.82
N GLU A 79 -3.09 -17.57 -20.60
CA GLU A 79 -3.58 -18.01 -19.30
C GLU A 79 -2.62 -18.98 -18.59
N ARG A 80 -2.10 -19.98 -19.34
CA ARG A 80 -1.19 -21.01 -18.82
C ARG A 80 0.12 -20.42 -18.32
N ILE A 81 0.69 -19.46 -19.04
CA ILE A 81 1.93 -18.77 -18.67
C ILE A 81 1.71 -17.97 -17.37
N LEU A 82 0.59 -17.24 -17.25
CA LEU A 82 0.27 -16.49 -16.04
C LEU A 82 0.17 -17.41 -14.83
N ILE A 83 -0.55 -18.55 -14.95
CA ILE A 83 -0.70 -19.52 -13.86
C ILE A 83 0.65 -20.13 -13.47
N ALA A 84 1.48 -20.52 -14.44
CA ALA A 84 2.80 -21.07 -14.16
C ALA A 84 3.70 -20.11 -13.35
N PHE A 85 3.73 -18.84 -13.73
CA PHE A 85 4.50 -17.84 -13.00
C PHE A 85 3.88 -17.46 -11.64
N ILE A 86 2.56 -17.52 -11.46
CA ILE A 86 1.91 -17.36 -10.15
C ILE A 86 2.33 -18.51 -9.22
N ILE A 87 2.33 -19.75 -9.71
CA ILE A 87 2.78 -20.90 -8.94
C ILE A 87 4.28 -20.77 -8.60
N LEU A 88 5.11 -20.33 -9.55
CA LEU A 88 6.52 -20.04 -9.29
C LEU A 88 6.70 -19.01 -8.17
N ALA A 89 5.92 -17.93 -8.17
CA ALA A 89 5.97 -16.92 -7.10
C ALA A 89 5.61 -17.50 -5.73
N LEU A 90 4.61 -18.39 -5.66
CA LEU A 90 4.24 -19.09 -4.42
C LEU A 90 5.36 -20.04 -3.95
N ILE A 91 6.00 -20.76 -4.87
CA ILE A 91 7.15 -21.63 -4.58
C ILE A 91 8.31 -20.80 -4.04
N LEU A 92 8.67 -19.68 -4.68
CA LEU A 92 9.74 -18.79 -4.24
C LEU A 92 9.48 -18.26 -2.83
N GLN A 93 8.24 -17.89 -2.51
CA GLN A 93 7.88 -17.44 -1.18
C GLN A 93 7.93 -18.57 -0.14
N SER A 94 7.50 -19.78 -0.50
CA SER A 94 7.62 -20.94 0.40
C SER A 94 9.09 -21.30 0.66
N LEU A 95 9.92 -21.25 -0.38
CA LEU A 95 11.37 -21.43 -0.26
C LEU A 95 12.01 -20.35 0.65
N ASN A 96 11.55 -19.10 0.53
CA ASN A 96 11.98 -18.04 1.44
C ASN A 96 11.77 -18.42 2.91
N MET A 97 10.60 -18.94 3.29
CA MET A 97 10.31 -19.37 4.66
C MET A 97 11.18 -20.55 5.10
N VAL A 98 11.44 -21.51 4.21
CA VAL A 98 12.34 -22.64 4.50
C VAL A 98 13.76 -22.16 4.76
N LEU A 99 14.29 -21.27 3.93
CA LEU A 99 15.65 -20.70 4.07
C LEU A 99 15.80 -19.83 5.33
N LEU A 100 14.72 -19.20 5.78
CA LEU A 100 14.69 -18.47 7.06
C LEU A 100 14.66 -19.39 8.28
N GLY A 101 14.42 -20.70 8.10
CA GLY A 101 14.34 -21.67 9.19
C GLY A 101 13.01 -21.69 9.93
N GLY A 102 11.94 -21.11 9.37
CA GLY A 102 10.61 -21.14 10.00
C GLY A 102 9.62 -20.12 9.45
N ILE A 103 8.48 -20.01 10.13
CA ILE A 103 7.38 -19.11 9.75
C ILE A 103 7.53 -17.76 10.49
N PRO A 104 7.82 -16.66 9.75
CA PRO A 104 8.07 -15.36 10.36
C PRO A 104 6.89 -14.78 11.17
N LEU A 105 5.65 -15.16 10.84
CA LEU A 105 4.45 -14.68 11.55
C LEU A 105 4.51 -14.97 13.07
N PHE A 106 5.11 -16.08 13.46
CA PHE A 106 5.17 -16.55 14.86
C PHE A 106 6.52 -16.25 15.54
N ASN A 107 7.46 -15.61 14.85
CA ASN A 107 8.79 -15.31 15.38
C ASN A 107 9.24 -13.92 14.93
N SER A 108 9.40 -13.01 15.90
CA SER A 108 9.77 -11.61 15.63
C SER A 108 11.16 -11.44 15.01
N VAL A 109 12.12 -12.31 15.35
CA VAL A 109 13.48 -12.30 14.78
C VAL A 109 13.44 -12.75 13.32
N LEU A 110 12.71 -13.81 13.00
CA LEU A 110 12.53 -14.24 11.61
C LEU A 110 11.78 -13.19 10.79
N LYS A 111 10.79 -12.53 11.40
CA LYS A 111 10.02 -11.48 10.76
C LYS A 111 10.87 -10.27 10.38
N SER A 112 11.82 -9.84 11.21
CA SER A 112 12.72 -8.73 10.88
C SER A 112 13.57 -9.00 9.64
N ASN A 113 13.87 -10.27 9.35
CA ASN A 113 14.66 -10.73 8.22
C ASN A 113 13.83 -11.27 7.04
N ALA A 114 12.49 -11.26 7.13
CA ALA A 114 11.62 -11.94 6.16
C ALA A 114 11.55 -11.28 4.78
N THR A 115 11.99 -10.03 4.62
CA THR A 115 12.04 -9.31 3.34
C THR A 115 13.34 -9.59 2.59
N THR A 116 13.61 -10.85 2.30
CA THR A 116 14.79 -11.29 1.53
C THR A 116 14.67 -10.93 0.04
N ASN A 117 15.71 -11.17 -0.74
CA ASN A 117 15.66 -11.01 -2.19
C ASN A 117 14.61 -11.94 -2.84
N LEU A 118 14.38 -13.14 -2.30
CA LEU A 118 13.32 -14.03 -2.79
C LEU A 118 11.95 -13.42 -2.60
N TRP A 119 11.65 -12.87 -1.42
CA TRP A 119 10.41 -12.16 -1.17
C TRP A 119 10.24 -10.95 -2.08
N ARG A 120 11.32 -10.16 -2.27
CA ARG A 120 11.31 -8.96 -3.11
C ARG A 120 10.98 -9.26 -4.57
N VAL A 121 11.27 -10.46 -5.07
CA VAL A 121 10.90 -10.92 -6.41
C VAL A 121 9.52 -11.58 -6.40
N ALA A 122 9.26 -12.49 -5.45
CA ALA A 122 8.04 -13.29 -5.41
C ALA A 122 6.78 -12.45 -5.23
N TYR A 123 6.82 -11.47 -4.31
CA TYR A 123 5.63 -10.68 -3.99
C TYR A 123 5.13 -9.80 -5.15
N PRO A 124 5.95 -8.94 -5.78
CA PRO A 124 5.51 -8.16 -6.94
C PRO A 124 5.12 -9.04 -8.13
N LEU A 125 5.86 -10.12 -8.37
CA LEU A 125 5.54 -11.08 -9.43
C LEU A 125 4.14 -11.65 -9.22
N PHE A 126 3.84 -12.14 -8.01
CA PHE A 126 2.51 -12.64 -7.67
C PHE A 126 1.42 -11.57 -7.88
N LEU A 127 1.63 -10.35 -7.34
CA LEU A 127 0.67 -9.26 -7.42
C LEU A 127 0.32 -8.89 -8.86
N ILE A 128 1.34 -8.71 -9.70
CA ILE A 128 1.15 -8.31 -11.10
C ILE A 128 0.39 -9.40 -11.84
N LEU A 129 0.84 -10.64 -11.73
CA LEU A 129 0.31 -11.74 -12.53
C LEU A 129 -1.11 -12.14 -12.08
N ILE A 130 -1.40 -12.16 -10.79
CA ILE A 130 -2.75 -12.49 -10.30
C ILE A 130 -3.78 -11.44 -10.72
N ASN A 131 -3.44 -10.14 -10.68
CA ASN A 131 -4.33 -9.08 -11.11
C ASN A 131 -4.54 -9.11 -12.63
N ILE A 132 -3.49 -9.39 -13.43
CA ILE A 132 -3.63 -9.57 -14.88
C ILE A 132 -4.44 -10.81 -15.21
N LEU A 133 -4.22 -11.95 -14.52
CA LEU A 133 -4.99 -13.18 -14.70
C LEU A 133 -6.48 -12.93 -14.46
N ILE A 134 -6.82 -12.30 -13.34
CA ILE A 134 -8.21 -11.95 -12.99
C ILE A 134 -8.79 -10.96 -14.01
N ALA A 135 -8.04 -9.97 -14.45
CA ALA A 135 -8.54 -8.97 -15.40
C ALA A 135 -8.80 -9.56 -16.80
N LYS A 136 -7.95 -10.50 -17.26
CA LYS A 136 -8.05 -11.07 -18.62
C LYS A 136 -8.93 -12.30 -18.70
N TYR A 137 -8.79 -13.22 -17.75
CA TYR A 137 -9.31 -14.59 -17.82
C TYR A 137 -10.20 -14.94 -16.63
N TYR A 138 -10.91 -13.96 -16.06
CA TYR A 138 -11.70 -14.16 -14.86
C TYR A 138 -12.47 -15.51 -14.83
N ASP A 139 -12.11 -16.33 -13.85
CA ASP A 139 -12.85 -17.53 -13.45
C ASP A 139 -12.84 -17.60 -11.91
N ARG A 140 -13.94 -18.06 -11.31
CA ARG A 140 -14.04 -18.19 -9.83
C ARG A 140 -12.98 -19.13 -9.25
N LYS A 141 -12.51 -20.14 -10.02
CA LYS A 141 -11.43 -21.03 -9.58
C LYS A 141 -10.14 -20.28 -9.27
N TYR A 142 -9.85 -19.14 -9.92
CA TYR A 142 -8.64 -18.35 -9.65
C TYR A 142 -8.66 -17.61 -8.32
N LEU A 143 -9.84 -17.48 -7.68
CA LEU A 143 -9.93 -16.96 -6.32
C LEU A 143 -9.25 -17.87 -5.30
N ILE A 144 -9.12 -19.17 -5.61
CA ILE A 144 -8.32 -20.11 -4.80
C ILE A 144 -6.85 -19.69 -4.80
N LEU A 145 -6.30 -19.28 -5.96
CA LEU A 145 -4.92 -18.78 -6.06
C LEU A 145 -4.75 -17.47 -5.25
N VAL A 146 -5.77 -16.61 -5.27
CA VAL A 146 -5.77 -15.37 -4.45
C VAL A 146 -5.70 -15.70 -2.97
N LEU A 147 -6.53 -16.62 -2.49
CA LEU A 147 -6.55 -17.05 -1.09
C LEU A 147 -5.25 -17.75 -0.68
N LEU A 148 -4.72 -18.63 -1.52
CA LEU A 148 -3.41 -19.26 -1.31
C LEU A 148 -2.30 -18.21 -1.24
N GLY A 149 -2.30 -17.22 -2.13
CA GLY A 149 -1.34 -16.13 -2.09
C GLY A 149 -1.46 -15.31 -0.82
N ALA A 150 -2.68 -14.90 -0.44
CA ALA A 150 -2.91 -14.16 0.81
C ALA A 150 -2.42 -14.95 2.02
N LEU A 151 -2.63 -16.26 2.07
CA LEU A 151 -2.15 -17.14 3.13
C LEU A 151 -0.62 -17.22 3.12
N VAL A 152 -0.01 -17.61 2.00
CA VAL A 152 1.45 -17.85 1.90
C VAL A 152 2.24 -16.57 2.17
N PHE A 153 1.83 -15.42 1.60
CA PHE A 153 2.48 -14.14 1.88
C PHE A 153 2.12 -13.58 3.26
N GLY A 154 0.96 -13.95 3.82
CA GLY A 154 0.55 -13.60 5.18
C GLY A 154 1.42 -14.26 6.25
N LEU A 155 1.91 -15.48 6.01
CA LEU A 155 2.83 -16.19 6.92
C LEU A 155 4.16 -15.46 7.14
N ASN A 156 4.51 -14.50 6.31
CA ASN A 156 5.62 -13.56 6.56
C ASN A 156 5.37 -12.59 7.74
N GLY A 157 4.14 -12.53 8.26
CA GLY A 157 3.77 -11.64 9.36
C GLY A 157 3.58 -10.17 8.97
N TYR A 158 3.58 -9.85 7.67
CA TYR A 158 3.28 -8.51 7.16
C TYR A 158 1.84 -8.42 6.66
N ARG A 159 0.98 -7.75 7.45
CA ARG A 159 -0.42 -7.48 7.08
C ARG A 159 -0.56 -6.77 5.73
N THR A 160 0.43 -5.92 5.39
CA THR A 160 0.47 -5.17 4.12
C THR A 160 0.47 -6.07 2.90
N SER A 161 1.11 -7.26 2.97
CA SER A 161 1.12 -8.23 1.86
C SER A 161 -0.27 -8.81 1.61
N VAL A 162 -0.99 -9.16 2.67
CA VAL A 162 -2.36 -9.71 2.56
C VAL A 162 -3.33 -8.63 2.07
N ILE A 163 -3.27 -7.44 2.65
CA ILE A 163 -4.08 -6.29 2.20
C ILE A 163 -3.78 -6.00 0.73
N GLY A 164 -2.49 -5.98 0.35
CA GLY A 164 -2.04 -5.74 -1.02
C GLY A 164 -2.66 -6.71 -2.02
N ILE A 165 -2.66 -8.02 -1.71
CA ILE A 165 -3.23 -9.04 -2.57
C ILE A 165 -4.75 -8.93 -2.63
N LEU A 166 -5.42 -8.93 -1.48
CA LEU A 166 -6.88 -8.97 -1.42
C LEU A 166 -7.51 -7.69 -1.97
N ALA A 167 -6.99 -6.51 -1.59
CA ALA A 167 -7.56 -5.24 -2.03
C ALA A 167 -7.29 -4.98 -3.51
N SER A 168 -6.10 -5.29 -4.04
CA SER A 168 -5.83 -5.10 -5.46
C SER A 168 -6.71 -5.99 -6.34
N VAL A 169 -6.88 -7.27 -5.97
CA VAL A 169 -7.79 -8.17 -6.68
C VAL A 169 -9.25 -7.72 -6.56
N PHE A 170 -9.66 -7.24 -5.39
CA PHE A 170 -11.00 -6.68 -5.19
C PHE A 170 -11.27 -5.49 -6.12
N ILE A 171 -10.34 -4.55 -6.22
CA ILE A 171 -10.44 -3.41 -7.12
C ILE A 171 -10.46 -3.87 -8.58
N THR A 172 -9.59 -4.81 -8.96
CA THR A 172 -9.57 -5.39 -10.31
C THR A 172 -10.93 -5.99 -10.66
N MET A 173 -11.51 -6.81 -9.77
CA MET A 173 -12.81 -7.44 -9.97
C MET A 173 -13.95 -6.40 -10.03
N PHE A 174 -13.84 -5.30 -9.31
CA PHE A 174 -14.79 -4.19 -9.39
C PHE A 174 -14.81 -3.59 -10.80
N TYR A 175 -13.64 -3.26 -11.36
CA TYR A 175 -13.56 -2.65 -12.68
C TYR A 175 -13.96 -3.58 -13.83
N ILE A 176 -13.72 -4.88 -13.72
CA ILE A 176 -14.22 -5.85 -14.72
C ILE A 176 -15.69 -6.23 -14.52
N GLY A 177 -16.38 -5.65 -13.51
CA GLY A 177 -17.80 -5.86 -13.26
C GLY A 177 -18.15 -7.27 -12.75
N LYS A 178 -17.22 -7.96 -12.10
CA LYS A 178 -17.39 -9.35 -11.61
C LYS A 178 -17.64 -9.44 -10.10
N ILE A 179 -17.83 -8.33 -9.40
CA ILE A 179 -18.16 -8.31 -7.98
C ILE A 179 -19.67 -8.38 -7.80
N SER A 180 -20.15 -9.43 -7.13
CA SER A 180 -21.49 -9.47 -6.55
C SER A 180 -21.47 -8.81 -5.16
N ARG A 181 -22.64 -8.37 -4.66
CA ARG A 181 -22.75 -7.77 -3.31
C ARG A 181 -22.19 -8.69 -2.21
N LYS A 182 -22.53 -10.01 -2.27
CA LYS A 182 -22.02 -11.01 -1.31
C LYS A 182 -20.49 -11.12 -1.34
N MET A 183 -19.93 -11.16 -2.53
CA MET A 183 -18.49 -11.24 -2.76
C MET A 183 -17.77 -9.97 -2.27
N GLY A 184 -18.36 -8.80 -2.52
CA GLY A 184 -17.84 -7.53 -2.01
C GLY A 184 -17.73 -7.52 -0.49
N ILE A 185 -18.79 -7.94 0.21
CA ILE A 185 -18.82 -8.07 1.67
C ILE A 185 -17.73 -9.06 2.14
N ALA A 186 -17.62 -10.23 1.50
CA ALA A 186 -16.62 -11.24 1.85
C ALA A 186 -15.18 -10.69 1.73
N PHE A 187 -14.87 -9.96 0.64
CA PHE A 187 -13.55 -9.33 0.48
C PHE A 187 -13.26 -8.29 1.55
N VAL A 188 -14.23 -7.43 1.89
CA VAL A 188 -14.06 -6.43 2.95
C VAL A 188 -13.80 -7.10 4.30
N ILE A 189 -14.53 -8.18 4.63
CA ILE A 189 -14.32 -8.96 5.85
C ILE A 189 -12.93 -9.61 5.85
N LEU A 190 -12.50 -10.22 4.75
CA LEU A 190 -11.18 -10.85 4.64
C LEU A 190 -10.04 -9.84 4.77
N ILE A 191 -10.19 -8.64 4.17
CA ILE A 191 -9.21 -7.56 4.29
C ILE A 191 -9.14 -7.09 5.76
N ALA A 192 -10.29 -6.92 6.43
CA ALA A 192 -10.34 -6.52 7.83
C ALA A 192 -9.69 -7.57 8.75
N ILE A 193 -10.02 -8.86 8.57
CA ILE A 193 -9.41 -9.97 9.31
C ILE A 193 -7.90 -10.02 9.06
N GLY A 194 -7.46 -9.90 7.81
CA GLY A 194 -6.04 -9.88 7.46
C GLY A 194 -5.30 -8.70 8.07
N ALA A 195 -5.89 -7.50 8.03
CA ALA A 195 -5.27 -6.29 8.57
C ALA A 195 -5.17 -6.34 10.12
N ILE A 196 -6.27 -6.67 10.79
CA ILE A 196 -6.36 -6.66 12.25
C ILE A 196 -5.73 -7.92 12.83
N GLY A 197 -6.09 -9.10 12.32
CA GLY A 197 -5.66 -10.39 12.86
C GLY A 197 -4.16 -10.61 12.74
N ILE A 198 -3.57 -10.41 11.55
CA ILE A 198 -2.11 -10.55 11.37
C ILE A 198 -1.37 -9.51 12.18
N GLY A 199 -1.87 -8.27 12.23
CA GLY A 199 -1.28 -7.21 13.05
C GLY A 199 -1.27 -7.56 14.53
N TYR A 200 -2.36 -8.11 15.04
CA TYR A 200 -2.51 -8.53 16.42
C TYR A 200 -1.60 -9.73 16.77
N ILE A 201 -1.64 -10.81 15.98
CA ILE A 201 -0.76 -11.98 16.18
C ILE A 201 0.71 -11.56 16.15
N ALA A 202 1.10 -10.74 15.16
CA ALA A 202 2.46 -10.27 15.05
C ALA A 202 2.89 -9.38 16.23
N SER A 203 1.98 -8.62 16.85
CA SER A 203 2.29 -7.84 18.06
C SER A 203 2.49 -8.71 19.30
N GLN A 204 1.72 -9.79 19.43
CA GLN A 204 1.85 -10.75 20.53
C GLN A 204 3.13 -11.58 20.44
N SER A 205 3.72 -11.73 19.25
CA SER A 205 4.99 -12.46 19.08
C SER A 205 6.24 -11.69 19.57
N ILE A 206 6.08 -10.43 20.00
CA ILE A 206 7.18 -9.64 20.56
C ILE A 206 7.32 -9.96 22.03
N ALA A 207 8.29 -10.80 22.38
CA ALA A 207 8.49 -11.31 23.75
C ALA A 207 8.74 -10.24 24.82
N THR A 208 9.27 -9.08 24.42
CA THR A 208 9.62 -7.96 25.32
C THR A 208 8.49 -6.98 25.59
N GLN A 209 7.39 -7.05 24.84
CA GLN A 209 6.25 -6.11 24.98
C GLN A 209 4.96 -6.89 25.20
N LYS A 210 4.35 -6.75 26.39
CA LYS A 210 2.99 -7.20 26.63
C LYS A 210 2.02 -6.10 26.22
N TRP A 211 1.32 -6.30 25.10
CA TRP A 211 0.29 -5.40 24.64
C TRP A 211 -1.02 -5.67 25.39
N MET A 212 -1.46 -4.71 26.19
CA MET A 212 -2.76 -4.79 26.90
C MET A 212 -3.93 -4.30 26.03
N LEU A 213 -3.66 -3.83 24.82
CA LEU A 213 -4.68 -3.31 23.90
C LEU A 213 -5.40 -4.45 23.19
N ASN A 214 -6.72 -4.31 23.06
CA ASN A 214 -7.50 -5.21 22.22
C ASN A 214 -7.21 -4.96 20.72
N PRO A 215 -7.62 -5.85 19.80
CA PRO A 215 -7.30 -5.70 18.37
C PRO A 215 -7.77 -4.39 17.73
N ILE A 216 -8.90 -3.83 18.18
CA ILE A 216 -9.45 -2.55 17.67
C ILE A 216 -8.66 -1.38 18.22
N GLU A 217 -8.41 -1.35 19.53
CA GLU A 217 -7.57 -0.33 20.17
C GLU A 217 -6.16 -0.30 19.57
N LEU A 218 -5.62 -1.46 19.22
CA LEU A 218 -4.32 -1.56 18.57
C LEU A 218 -4.31 -0.86 17.20
N VAL A 219 -5.42 -0.87 16.45
CA VAL A 219 -5.52 -0.14 15.18
C VAL A 219 -5.47 1.37 15.43
N PHE A 220 -6.29 1.88 16.35
CA PHE A 220 -6.29 3.32 16.69
C PHE A 220 -4.93 3.78 17.22
N TYR A 221 -4.37 3.01 18.17
CA TYR A 221 -3.02 3.25 18.67
C TYR A 221 -1.98 3.30 17.56
N ARG A 222 -2.03 2.35 16.61
CA ARG A 222 -1.07 2.27 15.52
C ARG A 222 -1.14 3.49 14.59
N LEU A 223 -2.35 3.95 14.27
CA LEU A 223 -2.55 5.14 13.45
C LEU A 223 -2.09 6.40 14.17
N ALA A 224 -2.42 6.54 15.47
CA ALA A 224 -1.94 7.63 16.29
C ALA A 224 -0.41 7.66 16.36
N PHE A 225 0.22 6.52 16.68
CA PHE A 225 1.69 6.41 16.75
C PHE A 225 2.37 6.83 15.43
N THR A 226 1.80 6.46 14.28
CA THR A 226 2.38 6.84 12.99
C THR A 226 2.27 8.34 12.71
N LEU A 227 1.20 8.98 13.18
CA LEU A 227 1.04 10.45 13.11
C LEU A 227 1.92 11.18 14.13
N GLU A 228 2.15 10.61 15.32
CA GLU A 228 3.11 11.11 16.30
C GLU A 228 4.54 11.08 15.73
N VAL A 229 4.91 10.03 15.00
CA VAL A 229 6.19 10.00 14.28
C VAL A 229 6.26 11.14 13.25
N LEU A 230 5.18 11.41 12.52
CA LEU A 230 5.13 12.55 11.60
C LEU A 230 5.28 13.89 12.36
N GLU A 231 4.65 14.03 13.51
CA GLU A 231 4.76 15.22 14.37
C GLU A 231 6.23 15.50 14.74
N LYS A 232 6.97 14.46 15.14
CA LYS A 232 8.41 14.57 15.43
C LYS A 232 9.28 14.81 14.19
N ILE A 233 8.80 14.45 13.00
CA ILE A 233 9.46 14.71 11.73
C ILE A 233 9.32 16.17 11.28
N ILE A 234 8.19 16.82 11.54
CA ILE A 234 7.90 18.18 11.06
C ILE A 234 8.99 19.19 11.44
N PRO A 235 9.48 19.27 12.70
CA PRO A 235 10.57 20.18 13.04
C PRO A 235 11.91 19.82 12.40
N LEU A 236 12.09 18.59 11.94
CA LEU A 236 13.29 18.10 11.23
C LEU A 236 13.16 18.17 9.70
N ALA A 237 12.16 18.90 9.19
CA ALA A 237 11.86 18.95 7.77
C ALA A 237 13.05 19.42 6.92
N GLY A 238 13.44 18.64 5.91
CA GLY A 238 14.53 18.95 4.97
C GLY A 238 15.94 18.67 5.49
N THR A 239 16.11 18.13 6.70
CA THR A 239 17.44 17.97 7.31
C THR A 239 18.25 16.80 6.77
N THR A 240 17.64 15.83 6.12
CA THR A 240 18.35 14.65 5.59
C THR A 240 18.74 14.78 4.12
N HIS A 241 18.35 15.85 3.44
CA HIS A 241 18.83 16.24 2.10
C HIS A 241 18.82 15.10 1.05
N GLY A 242 17.76 14.29 1.02
CA GLY A 242 17.62 13.19 0.05
C GLY A 242 18.27 11.87 0.49
N HIS A 243 18.78 11.79 1.73
CA HIS A 243 19.41 10.58 2.22
C HIS A 243 18.45 9.38 2.30
N ILE A 244 17.20 9.61 2.75
CA ILE A 244 16.20 8.54 2.83
C ILE A 244 15.85 8.03 1.42
N LEU A 245 15.69 8.95 0.46
CA LEU A 245 15.45 8.59 -0.93
C LEU A 245 16.60 7.74 -1.49
N SER A 246 17.85 8.11 -1.20
CA SER A 246 19.02 7.32 -1.63
C SER A 246 19.04 5.92 -1.02
N MET A 247 18.61 5.77 0.25
CA MET A 247 18.51 4.47 0.94
C MET A 247 17.47 3.55 0.33
N ILE A 248 16.41 4.08 -0.26
CA ILE A 248 15.39 3.26 -0.97
C ILE A 248 16.04 2.46 -2.12
N PHE A 249 17.04 3.04 -2.77
CA PHE A 249 17.77 2.43 -3.90
C PHE A 249 19.07 1.72 -3.52
N SER A 250 19.41 1.71 -2.23
CA SER A 250 20.58 1.04 -1.69
C SER A 250 20.21 -0.14 -0.78
N SER A 251 21.18 -0.77 -0.15
CA SER A 251 20.96 -1.86 0.82
C SER A 251 20.51 -1.37 2.20
N GLY A 252 20.40 -0.06 2.42
CA GLY A 252 19.99 0.52 3.69
C GLY A 252 18.52 0.29 4.01
N SER A 253 18.14 0.46 5.28
CA SER A 253 16.76 0.41 5.75
C SER A 253 16.27 1.83 6.06
N PRO A 254 15.47 2.46 5.18
CA PRO A 254 14.90 3.77 5.45
C PRO A 254 14.13 3.85 6.77
N ARG A 255 13.43 2.76 7.13
CA ARG A 255 12.62 2.70 8.37
C ARG A 255 13.48 2.68 9.63
N SER A 256 14.59 1.93 9.64
CA SER A 256 15.53 1.93 10.76
C SER A 256 16.25 3.27 10.88
N PHE A 257 16.63 3.87 9.76
CA PHE A 257 17.21 5.21 9.75
C PHE A 257 16.24 6.24 10.36
N ILE A 258 14.97 6.26 9.94
CA ILE A 258 13.95 7.17 10.50
C ILE A 258 13.79 6.93 12.00
N GLY A 259 13.77 5.67 12.46
CA GLY A 259 13.68 5.33 13.87
C GLY A 259 14.83 5.91 14.70
N ASN A 260 16.04 5.69 14.23
CA ASN A 260 17.24 6.20 14.89
C ASN A 260 17.30 7.74 14.85
N TYR A 261 17.03 8.34 13.68
CA TYR A 261 17.15 9.79 13.48
C TYR A 261 16.09 10.59 14.24
N VAL A 262 14.84 10.07 14.31
CA VAL A 262 13.69 10.80 14.86
C VAL A 262 13.45 10.49 16.34
N LEU A 263 13.62 9.21 16.75
CA LEU A 263 13.37 8.78 18.12
C LEU A 263 14.63 8.40 18.90
N HIS A 264 15.80 8.43 18.25
CA HIS A 264 17.08 7.99 18.84
C HIS A 264 17.06 6.51 19.31
N TYR A 265 16.21 5.67 18.70
CA TYR A 265 16.13 4.24 18.96
C TYR A 265 16.34 3.45 17.67
N ASP A 266 17.03 2.33 17.77
CA ASP A 266 17.24 1.41 16.63
C ASP A 266 16.00 0.53 16.42
N VAL A 267 14.94 1.16 15.91
CA VAL A 267 13.66 0.53 15.60
C VAL A 267 13.21 0.89 14.18
N CYS A 268 12.58 -0.07 13.50
CA CYS A 268 11.96 0.18 12.20
C CYS A 268 10.65 0.93 12.36
N LEU A 269 10.62 2.22 12.01
CA LEU A 269 9.43 3.05 12.10
C LEU A 269 8.70 3.19 10.77
N THR A 270 7.38 3.23 10.85
CA THR A 270 6.50 3.74 9.78
C THR A 270 6.20 5.21 10.05
N SER A 271 6.23 6.04 9.01
CA SER A 271 6.21 7.51 9.16
C SER A 271 5.20 8.18 8.25
N THR A 272 4.08 7.54 7.95
CA THR A 272 3.07 7.98 6.99
C THR A 272 3.59 8.14 5.55
N LEU A 273 2.68 8.42 4.63
CA LEU A 273 2.99 8.79 3.24
C LEU A 273 3.90 10.02 3.16
N PHE A 274 3.83 10.88 4.15
CA PHE A 274 4.45 12.22 4.15
C PHE A 274 5.85 12.24 4.76
N GLY A 275 6.12 11.38 5.75
CA GLY A 275 7.31 11.44 6.59
C GLY A 275 8.64 11.39 5.85
N PRO A 276 8.90 10.39 4.99
CA PRO A 276 10.17 10.26 4.31
C PRO A 276 10.55 11.47 3.48
N VAL A 277 9.61 11.97 2.66
CA VAL A 277 9.84 13.14 1.79
C VAL A 277 9.94 14.43 2.60
N MET A 278 9.22 14.51 3.73
CA MET A 278 9.29 15.64 4.63
C MET A 278 10.66 15.76 5.28
N LEU A 279 11.25 14.65 5.74
CA LEU A 279 12.61 14.62 6.27
C LEU A 279 13.64 15.02 5.21
N ASP A 280 13.52 14.48 3.98
CA ASP A 280 14.50 14.73 2.92
C ASP A 280 14.42 16.15 2.34
N PHE A 281 13.21 16.65 2.06
CA PHE A 281 13.03 17.84 1.24
C PHE A 281 12.02 18.84 1.82
N GLY A 282 11.56 18.63 3.04
CA GLY A 282 10.59 19.49 3.71
C GLY A 282 9.28 19.65 2.96
N TYR A 283 8.64 20.79 3.13
CA TYR A 283 7.33 21.11 2.50
C TYR A 283 7.41 21.19 0.96
N VAL A 284 8.58 21.52 0.41
CA VAL A 284 8.77 21.53 -1.05
C VAL A 284 8.66 20.12 -1.61
N GLY A 285 9.38 19.17 -1.01
CA GLY A 285 9.30 17.77 -1.40
C GLY A 285 7.90 17.18 -1.22
N LEU A 286 7.25 17.48 -0.09
CA LEU A 286 5.87 17.08 0.17
C LEU A 286 4.92 17.59 -0.91
N THR A 287 5.05 18.85 -1.31
CA THR A 287 4.23 19.46 -2.37
C THR A 287 4.42 18.72 -3.70
N ILE A 288 5.67 18.51 -4.11
CA ILE A 288 5.99 17.81 -5.36
C ILE A 288 5.45 16.39 -5.33
N GLN A 289 5.67 15.64 -4.25
CA GLN A 289 5.19 14.27 -4.11
C GLN A 289 3.67 14.18 -4.22
N MET A 290 2.92 15.03 -3.52
CA MET A 290 1.46 14.94 -3.51
C MET A 290 0.85 15.36 -4.86
N LEU A 291 1.40 16.37 -5.52
CA LEU A 291 0.99 16.76 -6.87
C LEU A 291 1.31 15.65 -7.88
N PHE A 292 2.50 15.06 -7.82
CA PHE A 292 2.90 13.96 -8.69
C PHE A 292 1.97 12.75 -8.49
N MET A 293 1.77 12.31 -7.25
CA MET A 293 0.94 11.14 -6.96
C MET A 293 -0.51 11.33 -7.39
N GLY A 294 -1.09 12.50 -7.14
CA GLY A 294 -2.46 12.81 -7.57
C GLY A 294 -2.61 12.79 -9.10
N ALA A 295 -1.69 13.42 -9.81
CA ALA A 295 -1.67 13.43 -11.27
C ALA A 295 -1.44 12.03 -11.84
N PHE A 296 -0.44 11.31 -11.33
CA PHE A 296 -0.09 9.97 -11.76
C PHE A 296 -1.25 8.97 -11.59
N LEU A 297 -1.85 8.92 -10.39
CA LEU A 297 -3.00 8.05 -10.14
C LEU A 297 -4.18 8.39 -11.04
N LYS A 298 -4.42 9.68 -11.32
CA LYS A 298 -5.50 10.08 -12.23
C LYS A 298 -5.25 9.67 -13.66
N ILE A 299 -4.02 9.78 -14.15
CA ILE A 299 -3.64 9.30 -15.48
C ILE A 299 -3.83 7.78 -15.56
N MET A 300 -3.30 7.03 -14.58
CA MET A 300 -3.46 5.58 -14.51
C MET A 300 -4.93 5.16 -14.47
N HIS A 301 -5.75 5.81 -13.65
CA HIS A 301 -7.20 5.58 -13.61
C HIS A 301 -7.86 5.81 -14.98
N THR A 302 -7.44 6.84 -15.70
CA THR A 302 -7.98 7.15 -17.02
C THR A 302 -7.57 6.11 -18.07
N LEU A 303 -6.38 5.52 -17.94
CA LEU A 303 -5.86 4.44 -18.77
C LEU A 303 -6.34 3.04 -18.34
N ALA A 304 -6.94 2.90 -17.16
CA ALA A 304 -7.53 1.65 -16.66
C ALA A 304 -8.81 1.28 -17.41
N LYS A 305 -8.77 1.33 -18.73
CA LYS A 305 -9.87 0.93 -19.65
C LYS A 305 -9.56 -0.40 -20.34
N ASN A 306 -8.30 -0.79 -20.45
CA ASN A 306 -7.90 -2.12 -20.89
C ASN A 306 -7.60 -3.03 -19.70
N LYS A 307 -7.58 -4.34 -19.93
CA LYS A 307 -7.44 -5.35 -18.88
C LYS A 307 -6.12 -5.24 -18.11
N ILE A 308 -5.02 -4.97 -18.80
CA ILE A 308 -3.70 -4.80 -18.15
C ILE A 308 -3.68 -3.51 -17.32
N GLY A 309 -4.18 -2.41 -17.89
CA GLY A 309 -4.27 -1.13 -17.18
C GLY A 309 -5.10 -1.21 -15.92
N ILE A 310 -6.24 -1.96 -15.93
CA ILE A 310 -7.05 -2.23 -14.73
C ILE A 310 -6.20 -2.93 -13.67
N GLY A 311 -5.50 -4.03 -14.03
CA GLY A 311 -4.68 -4.77 -13.07
C GLY A 311 -3.59 -3.91 -12.44
N ILE A 312 -2.84 -3.15 -13.25
CA ILE A 312 -1.75 -2.29 -12.77
C ILE A 312 -2.29 -1.13 -11.93
N TYR A 313 -3.36 -0.46 -12.36
CA TYR A 313 -3.99 0.59 -11.57
C TYR A 313 -4.44 0.10 -10.20
N SER A 314 -5.08 -1.08 -10.15
CA SER A 314 -5.56 -1.69 -8.91
C SER A 314 -4.43 -1.92 -7.91
N ILE A 315 -3.27 -2.40 -8.38
CA ILE A 315 -2.08 -2.62 -7.55
C ILE A 315 -1.53 -1.29 -7.03
N ILE A 316 -1.35 -0.31 -7.92
CA ILE A 316 -0.77 0.98 -7.56
C ILE A 316 -1.69 1.72 -6.59
N LEU A 317 -3.00 1.75 -6.84
CA LEU A 317 -3.95 2.37 -5.93
C LEU A 317 -3.90 1.71 -4.54
N THR A 318 -3.91 0.38 -4.49
CA THR A 318 -3.82 -0.37 -3.23
C THR A 318 -2.55 -0.02 -2.45
N HIS A 319 -1.40 0.00 -3.11
CA HIS A 319 -0.15 0.33 -2.42
C HIS A 319 -0.05 1.80 -2.03
N THR A 320 -0.65 2.71 -2.79
CA THR A 320 -0.79 4.11 -2.36
C THR A 320 -1.61 4.22 -1.07
N LEU A 321 -2.70 3.45 -0.96
CA LEU A 321 -3.51 3.40 0.26
C LEU A 321 -2.73 2.80 1.45
N ILE A 322 -1.94 1.75 1.22
CA ILE A 322 -1.04 1.18 2.25
C ILE A 322 0.02 2.19 2.69
N TRP A 323 0.57 2.97 1.77
CA TRP A 323 1.57 3.99 2.07
C TRP A 323 1.08 5.12 2.97
N ILE A 324 -0.23 5.35 3.05
CA ILE A 324 -0.80 6.34 3.98
C ILE A 324 -0.31 6.07 5.42
N GLU A 325 -0.18 4.80 5.80
CA GLU A 325 0.36 4.40 7.11
C GLU A 325 1.86 4.10 7.05
N THR A 326 2.31 3.36 6.03
CA THR A 326 3.66 2.76 6.06
C THR A 326 4.76 3.63 5.49
N GLY A 327 4.41 4.62 4.69
CA GLY A 327 5.32 5.44 3.93
C GLY A 327 5.91 4.76 2.68
N PRO A 328 6.40 5.53 1.69
CA PRO A 328 6.96 5.05 0.42
C PRO A 328 8.43 4.62 0.57
N THR A 329 8.72 3.71 1.49
CA THR A 329 10.09 3.28 1.87
C THR A 329 10.53 1.98 1.22
N ASP A 330 9.71 1.36 0.35
CA ASP A 330 9.99 0.06 -0.25
C ASP A 330 10.24 0.20 -1.75
N ILE A 331 11.43 -0.21 -2.21
CA ILE A 331 11.85 -0.15 -3.63
C ILE A 331 10.92 -0.96 -4.53
N MET A 332 10.34 -2.06 -4.04
CA MET A 332 9.45 -2.91 -4.84
C MET A 332 8.18 -2.16 -5.25
N ILE A 333 7.69 -1.28 -4.39
CA ILE A 333 6.52 -0.48 -4.69
C ILE A 333 6.86 0.62 -5.71
N TRP A 334 8.04 1.22 -5.60
CA TRP A 334 8.53 2.16 -6.62
C TRP A 334 8.69 1.50 -8.00
N PHE A 335 9.08 0.22 -8.02
CA PHE A 335 9.10 -0.57 -9.25
C PHE A 335 7.69 -0.71 -9.88
N LEU A 336 6.65 -0.88 -9.08
CA LEU A 336 5.26 -0.90 -9.57
C LEU A 336 4.84 0.46 -10.17
N TYR A 337 5.27 1.57 -9.56
CA TYR A 337 5.06 2.90 -10.14
C TYR A 337 5.80 3.07 -11.47
N LEU A 338 7.03 2.55 -11.57
CA LEU A 338 7.78 2.55 -12.83
C LEU A 338 7.05 1.75 -13.91
N LEU A 339 6.51 0.59 -13.60
CA LEU A 339 5.66 -0.18 -14.52
C LEU A 339 4.44 0.63 -14.96
N GLY A 340 3.81 1.36 -14.06
CA GLY A 340 2.72 2.27 -14.39
C GLY A 340 3.15 3.35 -15.39
N LEU A 341 4.33 3.96 -15.21
CA LEU A 341 4.89 4.91 -16.15
C LEU A 341 5.13 4.29 -17.54
N ILE A 342 5.65 3.07 -17.58
CA ILE A 342 5.84 2.31 -18.84
C ILE A 342 4.48 2.13 -19.55
N VAL A 343 3.44 1.74 -18.81
CA VAL A 343 2.08 1.58 -19.37
C VAL A 343 1.55 2.92 -19.90
N ILE A 344 1.79 4.03 -19.18
CA ILE A 344 1.41 5.38 -19.67
C ILE A 344 2.13 5.68 -20.98
N VAL A 345 3.44 5.48 -21.03
CA VAL A 345 4.24 5.79 -22.25
C VAL A 345 3.78 4.93 -23.42
N LEU A 346 3.53 3.63 -23.20
CA LEU A 346 3.04 2.73 -24.26
C LEU A 346 1.63 3.12 -24.74
N ALA A 347 0.78 3.59 -23.86
CA ALA A 347 -0.57 4.06 -24.20
C ALA A 347 -0.58 5.38 -24.99
N LEU A 348 0.46 6.20 -24.83
CA LEU A 348 0.60 7.50 -25.51
C LEU A 348 1.34 7.42 -26.85
N LYS A 349 2.05 6.31 -27.13
CA LYS A 349 2.75 6.05 -28.40
C LYS A 349 1.80 5.61 -29.51
N LYS A 350 0.81 6.44 -29.82
CA LYS A 350 -0.04 6.28 -31.02
C LYS A 350 0.20 7.39 -32.01
#